data_187182b43f9c9541a4d7ddb52c49fff0
#
_entry.id   187182b43f9c9541a4d7ddb52c49fff0
#
_cell.length_a   1.000
_cell.length_b   1.000
_cell.length_c   1.000
_cell.angle_alpha   90.00
_cell.angle_beta   90.00
_cell.angle_gamma   90.00
#
_symmetry.space_group_name_H-M   'P 1'
#
loop_
_entity.id
_entity.type
_entity.pdbx_description
1 polymer ?
#
loop_
_entity_poly.entity_id
_entity_poly.type
_entity_poly.pdbx_seq_one_letter_code
_entity_poly.pdbx_strand_id
1 'polypeptide(L)'
;VADGASDSATNAAVSQTALSYLESLEEDSLGVGWGHIIGDLVTYVERENRTLKVGSRVCPLIGNGGVGLKNYHSNELVRVIAEHSQAKPEFLYSPACMSSEQELSLIRELDNYRNVYNDWERLDVALVNIGNFPSVPDFATEARFGDLLVRRKAVGRILNYFVDVEGRVIHSDMDFAVQIPLELLGRVRHVVGICSANTKGRGLRGALRTGYINHVIAPEHVMRAAMEI
;
A
#
# COMPACT_ATOMS: atom_id res chain seq x y z
N VAL A 1 10.64 -10.47 10.72
CA VAL A 1 11.86 -10.65 9.91
C VAL A 1 13.05 -10.14 10.73
N ALA A 2 14.12 -10.94 10.83
CA ALA A 2 15.35 -10.52 11.53
C ALA A 2 15.97 -9.28 10.85
N ASP A 3 16.54 -8.40 11.67
CA ASP A 3 17.22 -7.21 11.17
C ASP A 3 18.54 -7.58 10.46
N GLY A 4 18.77 -7.00 9.29
CA GLY A 4 20.02 -7.17 8.55
C GLY A 4 21.12 -6.19 9.01
N ALA A 5 22.30 -6.33 8.41
CA ALA A 5 23.44 -5.43 8.68
C ALA A 5 23.23 -3.98 8.22
N SER A 6 22.21 -3.71 7.42
CA SER A 6 21.82 -2.38 6.92
C SER A 6 20.32 -2.34 6.62
N ASP A 7 19.78 -1.14 6.47
CA ASP A 7 18.37 -0.95 6.05
C ASP A 7 18.07 -1.64 4.72
N SER A 8 19.01 -1.58 3.77
CA SER A 8 18.86 -2.26 2.48
C SER A 8 18.80 -3.78 2.63
N ALA A 9 19.64 -4.36 3.49
CA ALA A 9 19.64 -5.80 3.76
C ALA A 9 18.35 -6.23 4.48
N THR A 10 17.87 -5.41 5.42
CA THR A 10 16.60 -5.62 6.12
C THR A 10 15.42 -5.55 5.14
N ASN A 11 15.36 -4.54 4.27
CA ASN A 11 14.31 -4.42 3.26
C ASN A 11 14.32 -5.58 2.26
N ALA A 12 15.50 -6.07 1.87
CA ALA A 12 15.61 -7.25 1.01
C ALA A 12 15.03 -8.50 1.69
N ALA A 13 15.34 -8.71 2.98
CA ALA A 13 14.78 -9.82 3.75
C ALA A 13 13.26 -9.71 3.92
N VAL A 14 12.74 -8.50 4.16
CA VAL A 14 11.29 -8.21 4.20
C VAL A 14 10.65 -8.54 2.85
N SER A 15 11.24 -8.09 1.75
CA SER A 15 10.73 -8.34 0.39
C SER A 15 10.68 -9.84 0.07
N GLN A 16 11.74 -10.59 0.38
CA GLN A 16 11.78 -12.05 0.20
C GLN A 16 10.71 -12.77 1.04
N THR A 17 10.58 -12.38 2.30
CA THR A 17 9.56 -12.95 3.20
C THR A 17 8.15 -12.66 2.71
N ALA A 18 7.90 -11.42 2.26
CA ALA A 18 6.61 -11.01 1.71
C ALA A 18 6.25 -11.80 0.45
N LEU A 19 7.19 -11.98 -0.48
CA LEU A 19 6.96 -12.77 -1.69
C LEU A 19 6.64 -14.23 -1.36
N SER A 20 7.45 -14.85 -0.50
CA SER A 20 7.21 -16.25 -0.09
C SER A 20 5.88 -16.42 0.63
N TYR A 21 5.48 -15.43 1.43
CA TYR A 21 4.17 -15.45 2.09
C TYR A 21 3.03 -15.30 1.09
N LEU A 22 3.09 -14.34 0.16
CA LEU A 22 2.07 -14.14 -0.88
C LEU A 22 1.88 -15.40 -1.73
N GLU A 23 2.98 -16.06 -2.12
CA GLU A 23 2.93 -17.32 -2.89
C GLU A 23 2.31 -18.47 -2.09
N SER A 24 2.44 -18.47 -0.75
CA SER A 24 1.87 -19.51 0.10
C SER A 24 0.36 -19.38 0.33
N LEU A 25 -0.24 -18.24 -0.03
CA LEU A 25 -1.67 -18.02 0.12
C LEU A 25 -2.49 -18.76 -0.93
N GLU A 26 -1.91 -19.04 -2.11
CA GLU A 26 -2.55 -19.76 -3.24
C GLU A 26 -3.90 -19.14 -3.68
N GLU A 27 -4.03 -17.80 -3.54
CA GLU A 27 -5.22 -17.05 -3.88
C GLU A 27 -5.19 -16.55 -5.33
N ASP A 28 -6.36 -16.20 -5.91
CA ASP A 28 -6.49 -15.89 -7.33
C ASP A 28 -6.23 -14.43 -7.71
N SER A 29 -6.38 -13.50 -6.78
CA SER A 29 -6.26 -12.07 -7.09
C SER A 29 -5.41 -11.32 -6.06
N LEU A 30 -4.51 -10.46 -6.58
CA LEU A 30 -3.61 -9.61 -5.81
C LEU A 30 -3.82 -8.13 -6.14
N GLY A 31 -4.19 -7.35 -5.14
CA GLY A 31 -4.14 -5.89 -5.16
C GLY A 31 -2.81 -5.38 -4.64
N VAL A 32 -2.20 -4.45 -5.37
CA VAL A 32 -0.87 -3.90 -5.05
C VAL A 32 -0.99 -2.43 -4.71
N GLY A 33 -0.57 -2.08 -3.50
CA GLY A 33 -0.37 -0.69 -3.10
C GLY A 33 0.93 -0.11 -3.66
N TRP A 34 1.39 0.97 -3.06
CA TRP A 34 2.62 1.64 -3.44
C TRP A 34 3.52 1.94 -2.24
N GLY A 35 4.70 2.51 -2.49
CA GLY A 35 5.64 2.95 -1.46
C GLY A 35 7.00 2.28 -1.60
N HIS A 36 7.97 2.78 -0.82
CA HIS A 36 9.37 2.34 -0.96
C HIS A 36 9.53 0.83 -0.84
N ILE A 37 8.98 0.21 0.20
CA ILE A 37 9.18 -1.24 0.41
C ILE A 37 8.50 -2.09 -0.66
N ILE A 38 7.36 -1.65 -1.23
CA ILE A 38 6.72 -2.34 -2.36
C ILE A 38 7.58 -2.16 -3.62
N GLY A 39 8.13 -0.96 -3.84
CA GLY A 39 9.09 -0.71 -4.92
C GLY A 39 10.37 -1.53 -4.78
N ASP A 40 10.91 -1.68 -3.58
CA ASP A 40 12.07 -2.54 -3.30
C ASP A 40 11.75 -4.01 -3.61
N LEU A 41 10.56 -4.50 -3.22
CA LEU A 41 10.07 -5.83 -3.52
C LEU A 41 9.98 -6.07 -5.04
N VAL A 42 9.37 -5.14 -5.77
CA VAL A 42 9.24 -5.23 -7.23
C VAL A 42 10.62 -5.18 -7.91
N THR A 43 11.51 -4.30 -7.46
CA THR A 43 12.89 -4.23 -7.95
C THR A 43 13.66 -5.54 -7.69
N TYR A 44 13.42 -6.18 -6.55
CA TYR A 44 13.99 -7.49 -6.25
C TYR A 44 13.50 -8.55 -7.24
N VAL A 45 12.20 -8.58 -7.55
CA VAL A 45 11.62 -9.52 -8.54
C VAL A 45 12.25 -9.35 -9.91
N GLU A 46 12.38 -8.10 -10.39
CA GLU A 46 13.02 -7.79 -11.68
C GLU A 46 14.49 -8.24 -11.71
N ARG A 47 15.26 -7.84 -10.69
CA ARG A 47 16.70 -8.11 -10.64
C ARG A 47 17.01 -9.60 -10.60
N GLU A 48 16.26 -10.37 -9.83
CA GLU A 48 16.44 -11.82 -9.70
C GLU A 48 15.74 -12.62 -10.82
N ASN A 49 15.03 -11.92 -11.71
CA ASN A 49 14.16 -12.53 -12.74
C ASN A 49 13.27 -13.63 -12.15
N ARG A 50 12.70 -13.36 -10.97
CA ARG A 50 11.95 -14.35 -10.19
C ARG A 50 10.57 -14.59 -10.78
N THR A 51 10.23 -15.83 -11.08
CA THR A 51 8.84 -16.21 -11.39
C THR A 51 8.02 -16.25 -10.11
N LEU A 52 6.84 -15.61 -10.12
CA LEU A 52 5.93 -15.50 -8.99
C LEU A 52 4.69 -16.40 -9.17
N LYS A 53 4.12 -16.82 -8.04
CA LYS A 53 2.84 -17.55 -7.99
C LYS A 53 1.87 -16.76 -7.10
N VAL A 54 1.30 -15.68 -7.63
CA VAL A 54 0.46 -14.74 -6.86
C VAL A 54 -0.95 -14.58 -7.43
N GLY A 55 -1.45 -15.63 -8.08
CA GLY A 55 -2.79 -15.65 -8.66
C GLY A 55 -2.82 -15.33 -10.14
N SER A 56 -4.03 -15.28 -10.70
CA SER A 56 -4.27 -15.06 -12.13
C SER A 56 -4.54 -13.58 -12.47
N ARG A 57 -4.78 -12.72 -11.49
CA ARG A 57 -5.12 -11.29 -11.66
C ARG A 57 -4.34 -10.41 -10.70
N VAL A 58 -3.87 -9.28 -11.22
CA VAL A 58 -3.16 -8.27 -10.42
C VAL A 58 -3.73 -6.89 -10.75
N CYS A 59 -4.11 -6.11 -9.73
CA CYS A 59 -4.65 -4.76 -9.90
C CYS A 59 -4.01 -3.76 -8.93
N PRO A 60 -4.03 -2.44 -9.23
CA PRO A 60 -3.57 -1.42 -8.30
C PRO A 60 -4.63 -1.16 -7.22
N LEU A 61 -4.19 -0.87 -6.00
CA LEU A 61 -5.06 -0.45 -4.89
C LEU A 61 -5.25 1.07 -4.81
N ILE A 62 -4.47 1.83 -5.60
CA ILE A 62 -4.43 3.28 -5.57
C ILE A 62 -3.97 3.80 -6.93
N GLY A 63 -4.39 4.99 -7.32
CA GLY A 63 -3.94 5.67 -8.51
C GLY A 63 -2.44 6.01 -8.49
N ASN A 64 -1.92 6.55 -9.60
CA ASN A 64 -0.50 6.85 -9.74
C ASN A 64 -0.09 8.11 -8.97
N GLY A 65 1.05 8.09 -8.31
CA GLY A 65 1.65 9.25 -7.66
C GLY A 65 2.17 10.26 -8.68
N GLY A 66 2.05 11.55 -8.36
CA GLY A 66 2.53 12.65 -9.19
C GLY A 66 4.05 12.91 -9.08
N VAL A 67 4.84 11.96 -8.62
CA VAL A 67 6.30 12.09 -8.44
C VAL A 67 7.05 11.15 -9.36
N GLY A 68 8.24 11.54 -9.84
CA GLY A 68 9.04 10.76 -10.79
C GLY A 68 9.73 9.50 -10.20
N LEU A 69 9.19 8.95 -9.11
CA LEU A 69 9.72 7.74 -8.47
C LEU A 69 8.82 6.54 -8.78
N LYS A 70 9.35 5.51 -9.44
CA LYS A 70 8.59 4.32 -9.85
C LYS A 70 7.83 3.65 -8.70
N ASN A 71 8.34 3.74 -7.48
CA ASN A 71 7.72 3.17 -6.27
C ASN A 71 6.32 3.74 -5.97
N TYR A 72 5.93 4.85 -6.61
CA TYR A 72 4.64 5.51 -6.49
C TYR A 72 3.83 5.47 -7.80
N HIS A 73 4.29 4.70 -8.80
CA HIS A 73 3.57 4.44 -10.03
C HIS A 73 2.90 3.07 -9.95
N SER A 74 1.67 3.03 -9.43
CA SER A 74 0.94 1.79 -9.14
C SER A 74 0.83 0.86 -10.34
N ASN A 75 0.58 1.41 -11.54
CA ASN A 75 0.49 0.61 -12.75
C ASN A 75 1.83 -0.04 -13.13
N GLU A 76 2.95 0.62 -12.87
CA GLU A 76 4.28 0.04 -13.13
C GLU A 76 4.57 -1.13 -12.18
N LEU A 77 4.20 -0.98 -10.90
CA LEU A 77 4.35 -2.07 -9.92
C LEU A 77 3.49 -3.28 -10.30
N VAL A 78 2.24 -3.04 -10.71
CA VAL A 78 1.32 -4.07 -11.20
C VAL A 78 1.86 -4.76 -12.46
N ARG A 79 2.37 -3.97 -13.44
CA ARG A 79 2.92 -4.51 -14.68
C ARG A 79 4.04 -5.51 -14.42
N VAL A 80 5.02 -5.12 -13.58
CA VAL A 80 6.14 -5.99 -13.27
C VAL A 80 5.70 -7.28 -12.58
N ILE A 81 4.84 -7.19 -11.57
CA ILE A 81 4.34 -8.38 -10.87
C ILE A 81 3.60 -9.29 -11.84
N ALA A 82 2.74 -8.72 -12.70
CA ALA A 82 1.97 -9.49 -13.68
C ALA A 82 2.87 -10.19 -14.70
N GLU A 83 3.89 -9.52 -15.25
CA GLU A 83 4.86 -10.10 -16.17
C GLU A 83 5.60 -11.30 -15.56
N HIS A 84 5.99 -11.18 -14.29
CA HIS A 84 6.72 -12.22 -13.57
C HIS A 84 5.83 -13.35 -13.02
N SER A 85 4.51 -13.16 -12.99
CA SER A 85 3.54 -14.19 -12.53
C SER A 85 2.67 -14.76 -13.64
N GLN A 86 2.75 -14.23 -14.87
CA GLN A 86 1.83 -14.52 -15.97
C GLN A 86 0.36 -14.20 -15.64
N ALA A 87 0.15 -13.35 -14.64
CA ALA A 87 -1.17 -12.87 -14.27
C ALA A 87 -1.68 -11.80 -15.25
N LYS A 88 -2.99 -11.67 -15.34
CA LYS A 88 -3.63 -10.59 -16.10
C LYS A 88 -3.54 -9.30 -15.30
N PRO A 89 -2.85 -8.24 -15.79
CA PRO A 89 -2.87 -6.95 -15.12
C PRO A 89 -4.17 -6.20 -15.42
N GLU A 90 -4.68 -5.50 -14.42
CA GLU A 90 -5.60 -4.38 -14.60
C GLU A 90 -4.86 -3.08 -14.26
N PHE A 91 -5.18 -1.98 -14.94
CA PHE A 91 -4.49 -0.69 -14.74
C PHE A 91 -5.50 0.40 -14.37
N LEU A 92 -5.13 1.26 -13.45
CA LEU A 92 -5.93 2.43 -13.04
C LEU A 92 -5.33 3.71 -13.64
N TYR A 93 -5.95 4.22 -14.70
CA TYR A 93 -5.48 5.41 -15.40
C TYR A 93 -5.94 6.70 -14.72
N SER A 94 -5.51 6.87 -13.48
CA SER A 94 -5.85 8.01 -12.66
C SER A 94 -4.67 8.41 -11.77
N PRO A 95 -4.50 9.71 -11.47
CA PRO A 95 -3.71 10.14 -10.33
C PRO A 95 -4.24 9.55 -9.02
N ALA A 96 -3.38 9.45 -8.01
CA ALA A 96 -3.74 8.95 -6.68
C ALA A 96 -4.66 9.92 -5.91
N CYS A 97 -4.73 11.16 -6.33
CA CYS A 97 -5.57 12.19 -5.70
C CYS A 97 -6.03 13.20 -6.73
N MET A 98 -7.30 13.55 -6.67
CA MET A 98 -7.92 14.62 -7.47
C MET A 98 -7.86 15.94 -6.71
N SER A 99 -8.07 17.04 -7.44
CA SER A 99 -8.09 18.39 -6.88
C SER A 99 -9.48 18.78 -6.35
N SER A 100 -10.54 18.04 -6.72
CA SER A 100 -11.91 18.30 -6.31
C SER A 100 -12.78 17.05 -6.32
N GLU A 101 -13.90 17.12 -5.61
CA GLU A 101 -14.93 16.08 -5.63
C GLU A 101 -15.52 15.88 -7.04
N GLN A 102 -15.64 16.97 -7.81
CA GLN A 102 -16.16 16.91 -9.17
C GLN A 102 -15.22 16.06 -10.07
N GLU A 103 -13.91 16.28 -9.99
CA GLU A 103 -12.93 15.46 -10.73
C GLU A 103 -12.96 14.00 -10.27
N LEU A 104 -13.05 13.75 -8.97
CA LEU A 104 -13.17 12.39 -8.44
C LEU A 104 -14.43 11.70 -8.96
N SER A 105 -15.56 12.41 -9.02
CA SER A 105 -16.81 11.88 -9.55
C SER A 105 -16.68 11.50 -11.03
N LEU A 106 -16.03 12.33 -11.84
CA LEU A 106 -15.77 12.03 -13.26
C LEU A 106 -14.89 10.79 -13.44
N ILE A 107 -13.84 10.64 -12.61
CA ILE A 107 -13.00 9.43 -12.65
C ILE A 107 -13.82 8.19 -12.34
N ARG A 108 -14.73 8.23 -11.37
CA ARG A 108 -15.59 7.10 -10.98
C ARG A 108 -16.58 6.66 -12.08
N GLU A 109 -16.89 7.54 -13.01
CA GLU A 109 -17.76 7.23 -14.16
C GLU A 109 -17.01 6.51 -15.30
N LEU A 110 -15.69 6.56 -15.33
CA LEU A 110 -14.90 5.91 -16.38
C LEU A 110 -14.97 4.40 -16.28
N ASP A 111 -15.10 3.72 -17.42
CA ASP A 111 -15.10 2.25 -17.48
C ASP A 111 -13.85 1.65 -16.87
N ASN A 112 -12.69 2.28 -17.07
CA ASN A 112 -11.44 1.83 -16.45
C ASN A 112 -11.51 1.81 -14.91
N TYR A 113 -12.05 2.86 -14.29
CA TYR A 113 -12.23 2.87 -12.83
C TYR A 113 -13.22 1.78 -12.39
N ARG A 114 -14.35 1.64 -13.09
CA ARG A 114 -15.36 0.61 -12.79
C ARG A 114 -14.80 -0.80 -12.87
N ASN A 115 -13.95 -1.08 -13.85
CA ASN A 115 -13.28 -2.38 -13.99
C ASN A 115 -12.39 -2.66 -12.77
N VAL A 116 -11.54 -1.70 -12.37
CA VAL A 116 -10.68 -1.84 -11.18
C VAL A 116 -11.53 -1.94 -9.92
N TYR A 117 -12.61 -1.17 -9.80
CA TYR A 117 -13.52 -1.25 -8.65
C TYR A 117 -14.16 -2.63 -8.53
N ASN A 118 -14.61 -3.24 -9.63
CA ASN A 118 -15.14 -4.60 -9.67
C ASN A 118 -14.07 -5.64 -9.25
N ASP A 119 -12.79 -5.41 -9.57
CA ASP A 119 -11.69 -6.26 -9.07
C ASP A 119 -11.49 -6.08 -7.56
N TRP A 120 -11.61 -4.87 -7.02
CA TRP A 120 -11.56 -4.64 -5.57
C TRP A 120 -12.70 -5.33 -4.80
N GLU A 121 -13.91 -5.42 -5.38
CA GLU A 121 -15.06 -6.08 -4.75
C GLU A 121 -14.86 -7.59 -4.52
N ARG A 122 -13.98 -8.22 -5.30
CA ARG A 122 -13.69 -9.65 -5.27
C ARG A 122 -12.21 -9.98 -5.01
N LEU A 123 -11.51 -9.03 -4.38
CA LEU A 123 -10.09 -9.13 -4.13
C LEU A 123 -9.81 -10.11 -2.98
N ASP A 124 -8.89 -11.05 -3.20
CA ASP A 124 -8.48 -12.03 -2.18
C ASP A 124 -7.33 -11.50 -1.31
N VAL A 125 -6.34 -10.86 -1.94
CA VAL A 125 -5.12 -10.38 -1.27
C VAL A 125 -4.87 -8.92 -1.57
N ALA A 126 -4.64 -8.11 -0.55
CA ALA A 126 -4.20 -6.71 -0.65
C ALA A 126 -2.80 -6.56 -0.03
N LEU A 127 -1.80 -6.22 -0.84
CA LEU A 127 -0.45 -5.90 -0.37
C LEU A 127 -0.34 -4.38 -0.16
N VAL A 128 -0.18 -3.94 1.08
CA VAL A 128 -0.12 -2.53 1.44
C VAL A 128 1.16 -2.18 2.20
N ASN A 129 1.75 -1.02 1.88
CA ASN A 129 2.83 -0.45 2.68
C ASN A 129 2.27 0.25 3.92
N ILE A 130 2.88 0.02 5.07
CA ILE A 130 2.65 0.81 6.28
C ILE A 130 3.66 1.96 6.29
N GLY A 131 3.17 3.16 5.97
CA GLY A 131 3.99 4.36 5.88
C GLY A 131 4.02 5.16 7.18
N ASN A 132 5.05 5.97 7.35
CA ASN A 132 5.16 6.91 8.46
C ASN A 132 4.36 8.20 8.20
N PHE A 133 4.05 8.92 9.27
CA PHE A 133 3.72 10.33 9.22
C PHE A 133 4.54 11.10 10.29
N PRO A 134 5.12 12.26 9.99
CA PRO A 134 5.31 12.79 8.64
C PRO A 134 6.27 11.94 7.80
N SER A 135 6.13 11.99 6.49
CA SER A 135 7.02 11.35 5.53
C SER A 135 7.41 12.34 4.41
N VAL A 136 8.57 12.14 3.80
CA VAL A 136 9.06 12.98 2.70
C VAL A 136 9.26 12.08 1.47
N PRO A 137 8.81 12.51 0.29
CA PRO A 137 8.01 13.71 -0.02
C PRO A 137 6.50 13.43 0.08
N ASP A 138 5.73 14.36 0.59
CA ASP A 138 4.26 14.26 0.59
C ASP A 138 3.59 15.61 0.33
N PHE A 139 3.81 16.17 -0.85
CA PHE A 139 3.23 17.45 -1.25
C PHE A 139 1.69 17.43 -1.35
N ALA A 140 1.11 16.26 -1.62
CA ALA A 140 -0.33 16.11 -1.70
C ALA A 140 -1.01 16.19 -0.33
N THR A 141 -0.33 15.79 0.74
CA THR A 141 -0.87 15.77 2.10
C THR A 141 -1.23 17.17 2.58
N GLU A 142 -0.37 18.18 2.34
CA GLU A 142 -0.62 19.55 2.79
C GLU A 142 -1.86 20.14 2.10
N ALA A 143 -2.01 19.95 0.79
CA ALA A 143 -3.19 20.41 0.04
C ALA A 143 -4.49 19.72 0.46
N ARG A 144 -4.42 18.46 0.87
CA ARG A 144 -5.58 17.62 1.27
C ARG A 144 -5.99 17.79 2.72
N PHE A 145 -5.03 17.95 3.61
CA PHE A 145 -5.25 17.91 5.05
C PHE A 145 -4.83 19.18 5.79
N GLY A 146 -4.00 20.05 5.19
CA GLY A 146 -3.42 21.20 5.88
C GLY A 146 -2.74 20.77 7.18
N ASP A 147 -3.07 21.41 8.29
CA ASP A 147 -2.55 21.10 9.64
C ASP A 147 -3.34 19.99 10.37
N LEU A 148 -4.39 19.45 9.75
CA LEU A 148 -5.30 18.48 10.38
C LEU A 148 -4.57 17.24 10.88
N LEU A 149 -3.63 16.70 10.09
CA LEU A 149 -2.88 15.49 10.45
C LEU A 149 -2.02 15.74 11.71
N VAL A 150 -1.42 16.91 11.84
CA VAL A 150 -0.65 17.29 13.02
C VAL A 150 -1.57 17.46 14.23
N ARG A 151 -2.68 18.19 14.08
CA ARG A 151 -3.68 18.41 15.15
C ARG A 151 -4.31 17.09 15.63
N ARG A 152 -4.57 16.15 14.73
CA ARG A 152 -5.12 14.83 15.02
C ARG A 152 -4.05 13.80 15.40
N LYS A 153 -2.78 14.23 15.52
CA LYS A 153 -1.65 13.38 15.92
C LYS A 153 -1.49 12.13 15.06
N ALA A 154 -1.61 12.30 13.74
CA ALA A 154 -1.30 11.22 12.81
C ALA A 154 0.09 10.62 13.09
N VAL A 155 0.23 9.31 12.97
CA VAL A 155 1.49 8.59 13.19
C VAL A 155 1.94 7.79 11.98
N GLY A 156 1.01 7.44 11.09
CA GLY A 156 1.29 6.64 9.91
C GLY A 156 0.13 6.63 8.93
N ARG A 157 0.27 5.79 7.89
CA ARG A 157 -0.76 5.61 6.86
C ARG A 157 -0.74 4.20 6.28
N ILE A 158 -1.90 3.79 5.77
CA ILE A 158 -2.11 2.63 4.89
C ILE A 158 -2.61 3.20 3.57
N LEU A 159 -1.92 2.97 2.44
CA LEU A 159 -2.18 3.69 1.19
C LEU A 159 -2.15 5.21 1.45
N ASN A 160 -3.25 5.92 1.18
CA ASN A 160 -3.45 7.32 1.53
C ASN A 160 -4.38 7.55 2.74
N TYR A 161 -4.72 6.51 3.50
CA TYR A 161 -5.47 6.63 4.74
C TYR A 161 -4.53 6.91 5.91
N PHE A 162 -4.58 8.11 6.45
CA PHE A 162 -3.80 8.51 7.63
C PHE A 162 -4.47 8.06 8.91
N VAL A 163 -3.65 7.63 9.86
CA VAL A 163 -4.14 7.07 11.12
C VAL A 163 -3.42 7.66 12.32
N ASP A 164 -4.12 7.79 13.45
CA ASP A 164 -3.50 8.07 14.73
C ASP A 164 -3.00 6.77 15.42
N VAL A 165 -2.37 6.89 16.57
CA VAL A 165 -1.81 5.74 17.30
C VAL A 165 -2.90 4.79 17.85
N GLU A 166 -4.14 5.27 17.97
CA GLU A 166 -5.29 4.47 18.39
C GLU A 166 -5.97 3.75 17.21
N GLY A 167 -5.47 3.94 15.99
CA GLY A 167 -6.01 3.32 14.78
C GLY A 167 -7.21 4.06 14.19
N ARG A 168 -7.51 5.27 14.64
CA ARG A 168 -8.60 6.06 14.05
C ARG A 168 -8.13 6.66 12.74
N VAL A 169 -8.88 6.42 11.67
CA VAL A 169 -8.63 7.03 10.37
C VAL A 169 -8.99 8.52 10.44
N ILE A 170 -8.10 9.37 9.94
CA ILE A 170 -8.27 10.81 9.91
C ILE A 170 -8.85 11.19 8.55
N HIS A 171 -10.07 11.70 8.54
CA HIS A 171 -10.77 12.14 7.34
C HIS A 171 -10.65 13.65 7.15
N SER A 172 -10.59 14.08 5.90
CA SER A 172 -10.65 15.47 5.47
C SER A 172 -11.68 15.61 4.37
N ASP A 173 -12.46 16.68 4.39
CA ASP A 173 -13.43 17.01 3.32
C ASP A 173 -12.72 17.34 1.98
N MET A 174 -11.40 17.56 2.03
CA MET A 174 -10.56 17.81 0.85
C MET A 174 -9.78 16.56 0.41
N ASP A 175 -10.12 15.38 0.94
CA ASP A 175 -9.44 14.13 0.58
C ASP A 175 -10.13 13.42 -0.59
N PHE A 176 -9.75 13.80 -1.79
CA PHE A 176 -10.26 13.23 -3.04
C PHE A 176 -9.32 12.13 -3.58
N ALA A 177 -8.94 11.20 -2.71
CA ALA A 177 -8.06 10.09 -3.08
C ALA A 177 -8.77 9.08 -3.99
N VAL A 178 -8.04 8.59 -5.00
CA VAL A 178 -8.46 7.50 -5.88
C VAL A 178 -7.76 6.23 -5.42
N GLN A 179 -8.44 5.48 -4.57
CA GLN A 179 -7.91 4.26 -3.95
C GLN A 179 -9.03 3.32 -3.54
N ILE A 180 -8.69 2.06 -3.24
CA ILE A 180 -9.68 1.09 -2.73
C ILE A 180 -10.39 1.66 -1.50
N PRO A 181 -11.74 1.67 -1.45
CA PRO A 181 -12.48 2.09 -0.27
C PRO A 181 -12.18 1.22 0.95
N LEU A 182 -12.20 1.82 2.16
CA LEU A 182 -11.95 1.09 3.40
C LEU A 182 -12.97 -0.06 3.63
N GLU A 183 -14.21 0.15 3.19
CA GLU A 183 -15.26 -0.87 3.27
C GLU A 183 -14.92 -2.12 2.43
N LEU A 184 -14.30 -1.94 1.28
CA LEU A 184 -13.82 -3.04 0.45
C LEU A 184 -12.53 -3.61 1.00
N LEU A 185 -11.56 -2.78 1.41
CA LEU A 185 -10.33 -3.24 2.04
C LEU A 185 -10.60 -4.12 3.27
N GLY A 186 -11.59 -3.75 4.09
CA GLY A 186 -12.02 -4.54 5.26
C GLY A 186 -12.67 -5.88 4.94
N ARG A 187 -13.05 -6.13 3.68
CA ARG A 187 -13.61 -7.42 3.22
C ARG A 187 -12.57 -8.33 2.57
N VAL A 188 -11.40 -7.78 2.21
CA VAL A 188 -10.30 -8.56 1.63
C VAL A 188 -9.85 -9.61 2.63
N ARG A 189 -9.76 -10.86 2.20
CA ARG A 189 -9.40 -11.99 3.06
C ARG A 189 -8.02 -11.84 3.68
N HIS A 190 -7.04 -11.41 2.88
CA HIS A 190 -5.65 -11.26 3.28
C HIS A 190 -5.15 -9.83 3.02
N VAL A 191 -5.23 -8.96 4.02
CA VAL A 191 -4.62 -7.62 3.96
C VAL A 191 -3.24 -7.69 4.58
N VAL A 192 -2.23 -7.77 3.73
CA VAL A 192 -0.83 -7.94 4.09
C VAL A 192 -0.15 -6.58 4.18
N GLY A 193 0.07 -6.10 5.39
CA GLY A 193 0.84 -4.89 5.67
C GLY A 193 2.34 -5.18 5.71
N ILE A 194 3.14 -4.45 4.93
CA ILE A 194 4.59 -4.58 4.97
C ILE A 194 5.27 -3.30 5.44
N CYS A 195 6.34 -3.46 6.24
CA CYS A 195 7.13 -2.38 6.82
C CYS A 195 8.55 -2.39 6.27
N SER A 196 9.09 -1.21 5.98
CA SER A 196 10.53 -1.04 5.72
C SER A 196 11.32 -0.98 7.03
N ALA A 197 12.66 -1.04 6.93
CA ALA A 197 13.56 -0.81 8.05
C ALA A 197 13.35 0.56 8.74
N ASN A 198 12.87 1.55 7.98
CA ASN A 198 12.62 2.91 8.47
C ASN A 198 11.19 3.14 9.00
N THR A 199 10.33 2.12 9.01
CA THR A 199 8.98 2.24 9.54
C THR A 199 9.04 2.46 11.06
N LYS A 200 8.32 3.46 11.55
CA LYS A 200 8.27 3.77 12.98
C LYS A 200 7.27 2.86 13.69
N GLY A 201 7.61 2.37 14.88
CA GLY A 201 6.72 1.52 15.70
C GLY A 201 5.34 2.13 15.92
N ARG A 202 5.25 3.46 16.14
CA ARG A 202 3.96 4.16 16.29
C ARG A 202 3.10 4.08 15.02
N GLY A 203 3.73 4.20 13.84
CA GLY A 203 3.03 4.05 12.56
C GLY A 203 2.48 2.64 12.38
N LEU A 204 3.29 1.62 12.67
CA LEU A 204 2.86 0.22 12.67
C LEU A 204 1.73 -0.02 13.66
N ARG A 205 1.87 0.46 14.90
CA ARG A 205 0.82 0.29 15.94
C ARG A 205 -0.50 0.91 15.51
N GLY A 206 -0.49 2.16 15.02
CA GLY A 206 -1.69 2.81 14.50
C GLY A 206 -2.33 2.02 13.37
N ALA A 207 -1.53 1.56 12.39
CA ALA A 207 -2.02 0.77 11.28
C ALA A 207 -2.67 -0.55 11.72
N LEU A 208 -2.05 -1.30 12.65
CA LEU A 208 -2.61 -2.55 13.18
C LEU A 208 -3.91 -2.32 13.97
N ARG A 209 -4.00 -1.24 14.73
CA ARG A 209 -5.20 -0.89 15.51
C ARG A 209 -6.40 -0.47 14.66
N THR A 210 -6.21 -0.16 13.38
CA THR A 210 -7.33 0.08 12.46
C THR A 210 -8.23 -1.14 12.29
N GLY A 211 -7.67 -2.36 12.48
CA GLY A 211 -8.35 -3.61 12.20
C GLY A 211 -8.43 -4.00 10.72
N TYR A 212 -7.91 -3.17 9.81
CA TYR A 212 -7.89 -3.51 8.37
C TYR A 212 -6.76 -4.47 8.01
N ILE A 213 -5.61 -4.43 8.69
CA ILE A 213 -4.47 -5.30 8.45
C ILE A 213 -4.63 -6.56 9.29
N ASN A 214 -4.68 -7.72 8.64
CA ASN A 214 -4.78 -9.01 9.31
C ASN A 214 -3.51 -9.87 9.20
N HIS A 215 -2.54 -9.44 8.37
CA HIS A 215 -1.20 -10.03 8.30
C HIS A 215 -0.16 -8.91 8.25
N VAL A 216 0.97 -9.09 8.94
CA VAL A 216 2.05 -8.10 8.96
C VAL A 216 3.40 -8.75 8.75
N ILE A 217 4.21 -8.14 7.89
CA ILE A 217 5.61 -8.50 7.68
C ILE A 217 6.46 -7.27 7.97
N ALA A 218 7.18 -7.32 9.07
CA ALA A 218 7.95 -6.20 9.58
C ALA A 218 9.32 -6.64 10.09
N PRO A 219 10.33 -5.75 10.07
CA PRO A 219 11.59 -5.96 10.77
C PRO A 219 11.35 -6.14 12.28
N GLU A 220 12.21 -6.92 12.94
CA GLU A 220 12.05 -7.24 14.35
C GLU A 220 12.07 -5.98 15.22
N HIS A 221 13.01 -5.05 14.97
CA HIS A 221 13.08 -3.79 15.73
C HIS A 221 11.82 -2.92 15.59
N VAL A 222 11.21 -2.89 14.40
CA VAL A 222 9.96 -2.14 14.16
C VAL A 222 8.80 -2.77 14.94
N MET A 223 8.73 -4.10 14.95
CA MET A 223 7.71 -4.83 15.70
C MET A 223 7.86 -4.62 17.20
N ARG A 224 9.09 -4.75 17.74
CA ARG A 224 9.37 -4.49 19.17
C ARG A 224 8.97 -3.06 19.55
N ALA A 225 9.39 -2.06 18.76
CA ALA A 225 9.03 -0.66 19.00
C ALA A 225 7.51 -0.40 18.94
N ALA A 226 6.74 -1.18 18.18
CA ALA A 226 5.28 -1.06 18.16
C ALA A 226 4.60 -1.66 19.39
N MET A 227 5.24 -2.66 20.04
CA MET A 227 4.71 -3.33 21.24
C MET A 227 5.00 -2.55 22.53
N GLU A 228 6.06 -1.74 22.57
CA GLU A 228 6.52 -0.98 23.74
C GLU A 228 5.77 0.34 23.98
N ILE A 229 4.86 0.73 23.09
CA ILE A 229 4.11 2.03 23.14
C ILE A 229 2.80 1.87 23.98
#